data_d4342f40793778c4abec3c032ef58253
#
_entry.id   d4342f40793778c4abec3c032ef58253
#
_cell.length_a   1.000
_cell.length_b   1.000
_cell.length_c   1.000
_cell.angle_alpha   90.00
_cell.angle_beta   90.00
_cell.angle_gamma   90.00
#
_symmetry.space_group_name_H-M   'P 1'
#
loop_
_entity.id
_entity.type
_entity.pdbx_description
1 polymer ?
#
loop_
_entity_poly.entity_id
_entity_poly.type
_entity_poly.pdbx_seq_one_letter_code
_entity_poly.pdbx_strand_id
1 'polypeptide(L)'
;IVMIKNAFAYVTRKKLKSIIIMLVILTMSTLSLISLSIKEATNKASEETFKNITNSFTMEINRRTNLGTPRGGGNIKGKDIKKIAESSDIYDFVKRINSVADLVDYDIIETQSTIANQSTERAQNFKRTVMLTGVNDSSKENKFVSRVYKLIEGEHIENQDKNKILMHIDLAKKNNLKLGDKIKLKSNLFDADNEKGANETVEVEIKGLFDGHNNSNVSSAQELYENTLITDIDTAAKVYGNTEDTAVYQDATFFVKGNKNIDKIISDIEKLDINWKKYTLVKSSSNYPLLQQSISGIYSMANKLFIGSLIFAGITVSLLLFLWMNARKREIAIFLSLGISKIKIFGQFVFELLFISIPAFIGSYFLATYTGNILGNTMLSKVTENITKQIAKQSM
;
A
#
# COMPACT_ATOMS: atom_id res chain seq x y z
N ILE A 1 25.60 16.05 47.09
CA ILE A 1 26.76 16.49 46.26
C ILE A 1 27.94 15.51 46.39
N VAL A 2 28.32 15.04 47.60
CA VAL A 2 29.46 14.11 47.83
C VAL A 2 29.25 12.77 47.10
N MET A 3 28.02 12.18 47.13
CA MET A 3 27.73 10.91 46.46
C MET A 3 27.86 10.98 44.93
N ILE A 4 27.42 12.07 44.32
CA ILE A 4 27.51 12.27 42.87
C ILE A 4 28.98 12.36 42.46
N LYS A 5 29.82 13.10 43.20
CA LYS A 5 31.26 13.18 42.94
C LYS A 5 31.97 11.83 43.05
N ASN A 6 31.60 11.04 44.07
CA ASN A 6 32.12 9.69 44.30
C ASN A 6 31.71 8.73 43.19
N ALA A 7 30.45 8.78 42.74
CA ALA A 7 29.94 7.98 41.61
C ALA A 7 30.69 8.30 40.34
N PHE A 8 30.87 9.56 39.99
CA PHE A 8 31.62 9.97 38.80
C PHE A 8 33.11 9.55 38.89
N ALA A 9 33.75 9.76 40.03
CA ALA A 9 35.15 9.36 40.26
C ALA A 9 35.32 7.82 40.12
N TYR A 10 34.34 7.03 40.56
CA TYR A 10 34.37 5.58 40.40
C TYR A 10 34.28 5.15 38.94
N VAL A 11 33.32 5.68 38.20
CA VAL A 11 33.12 5.37 36.76
C VAL A 11 34.39 5.68 35.97
N THR A 12 35.03 6.82 36.23
CA THR A 12 36.23 7.24 35.52
C THR A 12 37.50 6.45 35.90
N ARG A 13 37.57 5.96 37.15
CA ARG A 13 38.71 5.14 37.62
C ARG A 13 38.62 3.67 37.17
N LYS A 14 37.41 3.10 37.11
CA LYS A 14 37.20 1.69 36.73
C LYS A 14 36.74 1.55 35.29
N LYS A 15 37.47 2.19 34.35
CA LYS A 15 37.14 2.33 32.93
C LYS A 15 36.67 1.03 32.27
N LEU A 16 37.42 -0.08 32.43
CA LEU A 16 37.09 -1.35 31.75
C LEU A 16 35.70 -1.87 32.16
N LYS A 17 35.39 -1.84 33.46
CA LYS A 17 34.06 -2.27 33.95
C LYS A 17 32.95 -1.34 33.47
N SER A 18 33.17 -0.04 33.49
CA SER A 18 32.21 0.96 33.01
C SER A 18 31.95 0.82 31.52
N ILE A 19 32.98 0.55 30.71
CA ILE A 19 32.85 0.32 29.26
C ILE A 19 32.02 -0.96 28.97
N ILE A 20 32.28 -2.07 29.69
CA ILE A 20 31.49 -3.30 29.50
C ILE A 20 30.00 -3.07 29.75
N ILE A 21 29.68 -2.38 30.84
CA ILE A 21 28.28 -2.09 31.20
C ILE A 21 27.69 -1.11 30.16
N MET A 22 28.46 -0.10 29.73
CA MET A 22 28.03 0.82 28.70
C MET A 22 27.70 0.09 27.39
N LEU A 23 28.53 -0.86 26.96
CA LEU A 23 28.28 -1.67 25.76
C LEU A 23 27.02 -2.53 25.88
N VAL A 24 26.78 -3.14 27.06
CA VAL A 24 25.56 -3.91 27.29
C VAL A 24 24.33 -3.01 27.22
N ILE A 25 24.32 -1.88 27.90
CA ILE A 25 23.22 -0.93 27.87
C ILE A 25 23.00 -0.40 26.44
N LEU A 26 24.09 -0.06 25.76
CA LEU A 26 24.06 0.44 24.37
C LEU A 26 23.43 -0.59 23.42
N THR A 27 23.85 -1.85 23.49
CA THR A 27 23.27 -2.90 22.62
C THR A 27 21.79 -3.15 22.91
N MET A 28 21.38 -3.20 24.19
CA MET A 28 19.98 -3.41 24.56
C MET A 28 19.11 -2.23 24.16
N SER A 29 19.58 -1.00 24.40
CA SER A 29 18.86 0.21 24.00
C SER A 29 18.75 0.33 22.47
N THR A 30 19.81 -0.04 21.74
CA THR A 30 19.80 -0.05 20.28
C THR A 30 18.74 -1.02 19.75
N LEU A 31 18.64 -2.24 20.29
CA LEU A 31 17.62 -3.22 19.88
C LEU A 31 16.19 -2.72 20.14
N SER A 32 15.97 -2.09 21.30
CA SER A 32 14.67 -1.50 21.65
C SER A 32 14.29 -0.37 20.71
N LEU A 33 15.23 0.53 20.40
CA LEU A 33 15.01 1.66 19.48
C LEU A 33 14.85 1.21 18.03
N ILE A 34 15.57 0.19 17.57
CA ILE A 34 15.36 -0.42 16.23
C ILE A 34 13.93 -0.94 16.12
N SER A 35 13.42 -1.63 17.14
CA SER A 35 12.05 -2.14 17.14
C SER A 35 11.00 -1.02 17.00
N LEU A 36 11.22 0.12 17.66
CA LEU A 36 10.38 1.30 17.51
C LEU A 36 10.50 1.92 16.12
N SER A 37 11.72 2.00 15.57
CA SER A 37 11.97 2.53 14.23
C SER A 37 11.32 1.67 13.14
N ILE A 38 11.33 0.34 13.27
CA ILE A 38 10.60 -0.57 12.37
C ILE A 38 9.11 -0.29 12.43
N LYS A 39 8.55 -0.10 13.63
CA LYS A 39 7.13 0.20 13.79
C LYS A 39 6.76 1.54 13.14
N GLU A 40 7.55 2.57 13.34
CA GLU A 40 7.33 3.90 12.75
C GLU A 40 7.48 3.87 11.22
N ALA A 41 8.51 3.21 10.69
CA ALA A 41 8.69 3.02 9.25
C ALA A 41 7.51 2.25 8.64
N THR A 42 7.00 1.23 9.32
CA THR A 42 5.83 0.47 8.88
C THR A 42 4.56 1.33 8.88
N ASN A 43 4.38 2.19 9.90
CA ASN A 43 3.28 3.16 9.95
C ASN A 43 3.34 4.12 8.75
N LYS A 44 4.49 4.77 8.58
CA LYS A 44 4.69 5.75 7.51
C LYS A 44 4.47 5.14 6.13
N ALA A 45 4.97 3.96 5.91
CA ALA A 45 4.78 3.26 4.65
C ALA A 45 3.35 2.76 4.44
N SER A 46 2.69 2.31 5.50
CA SER A 46 1.26 1.99 5.46
C SER A 46 0.43 3.23 5.13
N GLU A 47 0.76 4.37 5.72
CA GLU A 47 0.09 5.63 5.41
C GLU A 47 0.37 6.12 3.98
N GLU A 48 1.61 6.08 3.51
CA GLU A 48 1.98 6.61 2.19
C GLU A 48 1.63 5.64 1.04
N THR A 49 1.86 4.35 1.23
CA THR A 49 1.73 3.34 0.16
C THR A 49 0.35 2.70 0.13
N PHE A 50 -0.26 2.49 1.31
CA PHE A 50 -1.50 1.72 1.46
C PHE A 50 -2.68 2.52 1.97
N LYS A 51 -2.52 3.83 2.17
CA LYS A 51 -3.59 4.73 2.62
C LYS A 51 -4.84 4.59 1.75
N ASN A 52 -4.65 4.52 0.46
CA ASN A 52 -5.75 4.37 -0.50
C ASN A 52 -6.42 2.99 -0.44
N ILE A 53 -5.72 1.96 0.07
CA ILE A 53 -6.29 0.62 0.27
C ILE A 53 -6.94 0.50 1.65
N THR A 54 -6.31 1.02 2.70
CA THR A 54 -6.78 0.84 4.09
C THR A 54 -7.92 1.77 4.48
N ASN A 55 -7.96 2.97 3.90
CA ASN A 55 -8.94 4.02 4.20
C ASN A 55 -9.92 4.26 3.05
N SER A 56 -10.34 3.20 2.37
CA SER A 56 -11.29 3.27 1.28
C SER A 56 -12.27 2.11 1.29
N PHE A 57 -13.39 2.29 0.61
CA PHE A 57 -14.37 1.25 0.32
C PHE A 57 -14.84 1.38 -1.12
N THR A 58 -15.28 0.28 -1.70
CA THR A 58 -15.71 0.21 -3.10
C THR A 58 -17.20 -0.11 -3.17
N MET A 59 -17.93 0.63 -3.99
CA MET A 59 -19.29 0.32 -4.39
C MET A 59 -19.24 -0.65 -5.58
N GLU A 60 -19.87 -1.80 -5.42
CA GLU A 60 -19.95 -2.85 -6.42
C GLU A 60 -21.41 -3.27 -6.62
N ILE A 61 -21.72 -3.96 -7.71
CA ILE A 61 -23.07 -4.53 -7.90
C ILE A 61 -23.30 -5.71 -6.95
N ASN A 62 -24.49 -5.79 -6.41
CA ASN A 62 -24.93 -7.00 -5.71
C ASN A 62 -25.35 -8.06 -6.74
N ARG A 63 -24.47 -8.98 -7.04
CA ARG A 63 -24.68 -9.99 -8.11
C ARG A 63 -25.85 -10.94 -7.86
N ARG A 64 -26.45 -10.95 -6.68
CA ARG A 64 -27.67 -11.70 -6.40
C ARG A 64 -28.93 -11.03 -6.98
N THR A 65 -28.92 -9.71 -7.12
CA THR A 65 -30.09 -8.89 -7.50
C THR A 65 -29.81 -7.99 -8.70
N ASN A 66 -28.56 -7.90 -9.13
CA ASN A 66 -28.10 -7.13 -10.28
C ASN A 66 -27.09 -7.96 -11.06
N LEU A 67 -27.50 -8.50 -12.18
CA LEU A 67 -26.64 -9.36 -13.03
C LEU A 67 -25.51 -8.60 -13.73
N GLY A 68 -25.53 -7.27 -13.67
CA GLY A 68 -24.55 -6.44 -14.36
C GLY A 68 -24.88 -6.20 -15.82
N THR A 69 -23.84 -5.94 -16.61
CA THR A 69 -23.93 -5.83 -18.08
C THR A 69 -23.97 -7.22 -18.72
N PRO A 70 -24.35 -7.35 -20.01
CA PRO A 70 -24.41 -8.64 -20.71
C PRO A 70 -23.11 -9.45 -20.64
N ARG A 71 -21.96 -8.80 -20.63
CA ARG A 71 -20.63 -9.43 -20.45
C ARG A 71 -20.30 -9.73 -18.98
N GLY A 72 -21.20 -9.42 -18.05
CA GLY A 72 -21.03 -9.64 -16.61
C GLY A 72 -20.26 -8.52 -15.89
N GLY A 73 -20.10 -7.38 -16.51
CA GLY A 73 -19.52 -6.18 -15.89
C GLY A 73 -20.41 -5.54 -14.83
N GLY A 74 -19.95 -4.43 -14.28
CA GLY A 74 -20.73 -3.63 -13.34
C GLY A 74 -21.88 -2.87 -14.00
N ASN A 75 -22.89 -2.52 -13.23
CA ASN A 75 -24.02 -1.72 -13.68
C ASN A 75 -24.41 -0.71 -12.60
N ILE A 76 -23.46 0.17 -12.26
CA ILE A 76 -23.67 1.22 -11.26
C ILE A 76 -24.04 2.52 -11.97
N LYS A 77 -24.99 3.25 -11.42
CA LYS A 77 -25.43 4.52 -11.99
C LYS A 77 -24.58 5.68 -11.48
N GLY A 78 -24.13 6.57 -12.38
CA GLY A 78 -23.31 7.74 -12.04
C GLY A 78 -23.94 8.63 -10.98
N LYS A 79 -25.28 8.81 -11.00
CA LYS A 79 -26.01 9.58 -9.97
C LYS A 79 -25.87 9.02 -8.56
N ASP A 80 -25.77 7.69 -8.41
CA ASP A 80 -25.63 7.03 -7.10
C ASP A 80 -24.20 7.15 -6.58
N ILE A 81 -23.21 7.11 -7.48
CA ILE A 81 -21.81 7.42 -7.16
C ILE A 81 -21.69 8.86 -6.65
N LYS A 82 -22.32 9.81 -7.34
CA LYS A 82 -22.29 11.23 -6.98
C LYS A 82 -22.88 11.48 -5.59
N LYS A 83 -24.02 10.86 -5.25
CA LYS A 83 -24.60 10.97 -3.90
C LYS A 83 -23.65 10.55 -2.79
N ILE A 84 -22.86 9.50 -2.99
CA ILE A 84 -21.86 9.05 -2.01
C ILE A 84 -20.67 10.02 -1.97
N ALA A 85 -20.19 10.45 -3.14
CA ALA A 85 -19.04 11.36 -3.23
C ALA A 85 -19.30 12.72 -2.55
N GLU A 86 -20.57 13.17 -2.48
CA GLU A 86 -20.98 14.42 -1.80
C GLU A 86 -20.99 14.29 -0.26
N SER A 87 -20.76 13.09 0.31
CA SER A 87 -20.68 12.90 1.76
C SER A 87 -19.47 13.65 2.35
N SER A 88 -19.66 14.31 3.49
CA SER A 88 -18.61 15.09 4.17
C SER A 88 -17.38 14.29 4.59
N ASP A 89 -17.52 12.98 4.75
CA ASP A 89 -16.45 12.08 5.17
C ASP A 89 -15.60 11.56 4.01
N ILE A 90 -16.07 11.74 2.79
CA ILE A 90 -15.34 11.40 1.56
C ILE A 90 -14.52 12.61 1.12
N TYR A 91 -13.23 12.39 0.83
CA TYR A 91 -12.38 13.48 0.31
C TYR A 91 -12.06 13.32 -1.16
N ASP A 92 -12.18 12.09 -1.69
CA ASP A 92 -11.86 11.77 -3.07
C ASP A 92 -12.51 10.45 -3.48
N PHE A 93 -12.62 10.20 -4.77
CA PHE A 93 -13.13 8.94 -5.31
C PHE A 93 -12.59 8.66 -6.70
N VAL A 94 -12.54 7.39 -7.07
CA VAL A 94 -12.29 6.94 -8.42
C VAL A 94 -13.46 6.10 -8.88
N LYS A 95 -13.99 6.38 -10.08
CA LYS A 95 -15.03 5.62 -10.73
C LYS A 95 -14.48 5.01 -12.01
N ARG A 96 -14.97 3.84 -12.38
CA ARG A 96 -14.42 3.06 -13.47
C ARG A 96 -15.49 2.58 -14.43
N ILE A 97 -15.23 2.77 -15.74
CA ILE A 97 -16.00 2.16 -16.84
C ILE A 97 -15.11 1.12 -17.52
N ASN A 98 -15.65 -0.07 -17.77
CA ASN A 98 -15.00 -1.05 -18.63
C ASN A 98 -15.73 -1.11 -19.95
N SER A 99 -15.00 -0.89 -21.06
CA SER A 99 -15.50 -1.04 -22.42
C SER A 99 -14.43 -1.72 -23.29
N VAL A 100 -14.74 -2.03 -24.50
CA VAL A 100 -13.76 -2.51 -25.48
C VAL A 100 -13.85 -1.69 -26.76
N ALA A 101 -12.73 -1.55 -27.46
CA ALA A 101 -12.68 -0.91 -28.75
C ALA A 101 -11.64 -1.59 -29.64
N ASP A 102 -11.78 -1.42 -30.94
CA ASP A 102 -10.82 -1.90 -31.91
C ASP A 102 -9.79 -0.82 -32.23
N LEU A 103 -8.52 -1.19 -32.24
CA LEU A 103 -7.44 -0.34 -32.74
C LEU A 103 -7.59 -0.19 -34.27
N VAL A 104 -7.67 1.04 -34.77
CA VAL A 104 -7.67 1.31 -36.20
C VAL A 104 -6.22 1.33 -36.68
N ASP A 105 -5.90 0.45 -37.63
CA ASP A 105 -4.58 0.30 -38.27
C ASP A 105 -3.44 -0.22 -37.38
N TYR A 106 -3.75 -0.74 -36.18
CA TYR A 106 -2.77 -1.29 -35.28
C TYR A 106 -3.14 -2.70 -34.82
N ASP A 107 -2.14 -3.47 -34.37
CA ASP A 107 -2.29 -4.87 -33.98
C ASP A 107 -2.17 -5.02 -32.46
N ILE A 108 -2.93 -5.97 -31.90
CA ILE A 108 -2.87 -6.34 -30.48
C ILE A 108 -1.75 -7.35 -30.22
N ILE A 109 -1.38 -7.52 -28.96
CA ILE A 109 -0.47 -8.58 -28.50
C ILE A 109 -1.24 -9.90 -28.44
N GLU A 110 -0.66 -10.97 -28.98
CA GLU A 110 -1.17 -12.33 -28.89
C GLU A 110 -0.09 -13.27 -28.38
N THR A 111 -0.49 -14.29 -27.64
CA THR A 111 0.37 -15.35 -27.14
C THR A 111 -0.08 -16.68 -27.76
N GLN A 112 0.77 -17.72 -27.67
CA GLN A 112 0.38 -19.06 -28.13
C GLN A 112 -0.90 -19.55 -27.43
N SER A 113 -1.07 -19.23 -26.13
CA SER A 113 -2.26 -19.59 -25.36
C SER A 113 -3.50 -18.87 -25.88
N THR A 114 -3.45 -17.56 -26.14
CA THR A 114 -4.61 -16.80 -26.59
C THR A 114 -5.02 -17.19 -28.01
N ILE A 115 -4.08 -17.52 -28.88
CA ILE A 115 -4.37 -18.01 -30.24
C ILE A 115 -5.01 -19.40 -30.18
N ALA A 116 -4.48 -20.31 -29.35
CA ALA A 116 -4.98 -21.68 -29.26
C ALA A 116 -6.38 -21.81 -28.63
N ASN A 117 -6.75 -20.86 -27.74
CA ASN A 117 -7.99 -20.94 -26.96
C ASN A 117 -9.17 -20.16 -27.57
N GLN A 118 -8.99 -19.41 -28.64
CA GLN A 118 -10.08 -18.66 -29.27
C GLN A 118 -10.69 -19.41 -30.45
N SER A 119 -12.00 -19.27 -30.62
CA SER A 119 -12.69 -19.76 -31.83
C SER A 119 -12.34 -18.90 -33.04
N THR A 120 -12.49 -19.46 -34.24
CA THR A 120 -12.26 -18.73 -35.49
C THR A 120 -13.13 -17.47 -35.61
N GLU A 121 -14.38 -17.55 -35.18
CA GLU A 121 -15.31 -16.42 -35.17
C GLU A 121 -14.82 -15.33 -34.19
N ARG A 122 -14.40 -15.68 -32.98
CA ARG A 122 -13.86 -14.73 -32.03
C ARG A 122 -12.57 -14.08 -32.54
N ALA A 123 -11.68 -14.86 -33.14
CA ALA A 123 -10.45 -14.37 -33.76
C ALA A 123 -10.69 -13.32 -34.85
N GLN A 124 -11.80 -13.45 -35.60
CA GLN A 124 -12.17 -12.46 -36.60
C GLN A 124 -12.81 -11.23 -36.01
N ASN A 125 -13.80 -11.42 -35.10
CA ASN A 125 -14.62 -10.35 -34.52
C ASN A 125 -13.85 -9.45 -33.54
N PHE A 126 -12.78 -9.98 -32.91
CA PHE A 126 -11.98 -9.29 -31.89
C PHE A 126 -10.49 -9.18 -32.25
N LYS A 127 -10.16 -9.26 -33.55
CA LYS A 127 -8.78 -9.29 -34.03
C LYS A 127 -7.90 -8.13 -33.60
N ARG A 128 -8.48 -6.95 -33.40
CA ARG A 128 -7.78 -5.70 -33.04
C ARG A 128 -8.34 -5.09 -31.74
N THR A 129 -9.07 -5.87 -30.99
CA THR A 129 -9.80 -5.39 -29.83
C THR A 129 -8.92 -5.30 -28.61
N VAL A 130 -8.95 -4.13 -27.96
CA VAL A 130 -8.31 -3.83 -26.68
C VAL A 130 -9.36 -3.58 -25.60
N MET A 131 -9.02 -3.86 -24.35
CA MET A 131 -9.83 -3.49 -23.19
C MET A 131 -9.61 -2.02 -22.87
N LEU A 132 -10.68 -1.27 -22.69
CA LEU A 132 -10.63 0.10 -22.20
C LEU A 132 -11.04 0.14 -20.73
N THR A 133 -10.19 0.73 -19.90
CA THR A 133 -10.49 1.06 -18.51
C THR A 133 -10.57 2.57 -18.38
N GLY A 134 -11.78 3.12 -18.43
CA GLY A 134 -12.03 4.55 -18.24
C GLY A 134 -12.08 4.91 -16.77
N VAL A 135 -11.27 5.88 -16.36
CA VAL A 135 -11.19 6.35 -14.97
C VAL A 135 -11.09 7.87 -14.92
N ASN A 136 -11.53 8.47 -13.81
CA ASN A 136 -11.34 9.91 -13.58
C ASN A 136 -9.95 10.25 -13.00
N ASP A 137 -9.24 9.27 -12.43
CA ASP A 137 -7.86 9.41 -11.92
C ASP A 137 -7.16 8.05 -11.98
N SER A 138 -6.25 7.87 -12.93
CA SER A 138 -5.57 6.59 -13.10
C SER A 138 -4.55 6.28 -12.01
N SER A 139 -4.04 7.29 -11.29
CA SER A 139 -3.12 7.07 -10.18
C SER A 139 -3.77 6.33 -9.00
N LYS A 140 -5.11 6.39 -8.91
CA LYS A 140 -5.93 5.75 -7.88
C LYS A 140 -6.66 4.50 -8.38
N GLU A 141 -6.45 4.12 -9.64
CA GLU A 141 -6.96 2.86 -10.17
C GLU A 141 -6.27 1.67 -9.48
N ASN A 142 -7.03 0.64 -9.16
CA ASN A 142 -6.60 -0.48 -8.30
C ASN A 142 -5.27 -1.12 -8.74
N LYS A 143 -5.01 -1.31 -10.02
CA LYS A 143 -3.78 -1.94 -10.51
C LYS A 143 -2.56 -1.03 -10.36
N PHE A 144 -2.74 0.29 -10.47
CA PHE A 144 -1.68 1.25 -10.15
C PHE A 144 -1.44 1.35 -8.65
N VAL A 145 -2.52 1.45 -7.84
CA VAL A 145 -2.41 1.48 -6.38
C VAL A 145 -1.74 0.23 -5.84
N SER A 146 -2.10 -0.95 -6.37
CA SER A 146 -1.51 -2.24 -6.00
C SER A 146 -0.14 -2.51 -6.63
N ARG A 147 0.38 -1.58 -7.45
CA ARG A 147 1.65 -1.68 -8.18
C ARG A 147 1.74 -2.86 -9.16
N VAL A 148 0.60 -3.41 -9.56
CA VAL A 148 0.51 -4.35 -10.69
C VAL A 148 0.84 -3.63 -11.99
N TYR A 149 0.35 -2.38 -12.13
CA TYR A 149 0.78 -1.46 -13.18
C TYR A 149 1.76 -0.43 -12.64
N LYS A 150 2.72 -0.05 -13.47
CA LYS A 150 3.70 0.98 -13.18
C LYS A 150 3.77 1.95 -14.35
N LEU A 151 3.53 3.22 -14.09
CA LEU A 151 3.77 4.27 -15.09
C LEU A 151 5.29 4.36 -15.35
N ILE A 152 5.68 4.25 -16.62
CA ILE A 152 7.09 4.26 -17.07
C ILE A 152 7.46 5.61 -17.64
N GLU A 153 6.55 6.21 -18.43
CA GLU A 153 6.77 7.47 -19.11
C GLU A 153 5.46 8.25 -19.21
N GLY A 154 5.53 9.58 -19.23
CA GLY A 154 4.37 10.46 -19.32
C GLY A 154 3.68 10.69 -17.97
N GLU A 155 2.38 10.95 -18.02
CA GLU A 155 1.57 11.36 -16.87
C GLU A 155 0.32 10.50 -16.73
N HIS A 156 -0.22 10.41 -15.51
CA HIS A 156 -1.50 9.76 -15.24
C HIS A 156 -2.68 10.50 -15.89
N ILE A 157 -3.76 9.76 -16.16
CA ILE A 157 -5.06 10.35 -16.54
C ILE A 157 -5.62 11.07 -15.31
N GLU A 158 -6.09 12.29 -15.53
CA GLU A 158 -6.72 13.14 -14.53
C GLU A 158 -8.16 13.48 -14.93
N ASN A 159 -8.93 13.99 -13.98
CA ASN A 159 -10.38 14.25 -14.18
C ASN A 159 -10.71 15.23 -15.31
N GLN A 160 -9.78 16.13 -15.66
CA GLN A 160 -9.96 17.10 -16.75
C GLN A 160 -9.54 16.57 -18.13
N ASP A 161 -8.89 15.42 -18.20
CA ASP A 161 -8.42 14.86 -19.46
C ASP A 161 -9.59 14.41 -20.33
N LYS A 162 -9.43 14.61 -21.63
CA LYS A 162 -10.34 14.12 -22.67
C LYS A 162 -9.56 13.57 -23.84
N ASN A 163 -10.02 12.44 -24.34
CA ASN A 163 -9.40 11.73 -25.46
C ASN A 163 -7.90 11.44 -25.19
N LYS A 164 -7.58 11.06 -23.94
CA LYS A 164 -6.23 10.67 -23.54
C LYS A 164 -6.21 9.21 -23.12
N ILE A 165 -5.08 8.53 -23.42
CA ILE A 165 -4.87 7.14 -23.02
C ILE A 165 -3.51 6.94 -22.39
N LEU A 166 -3.43 5.95 -21.48
CA LEU A 166 -2.17 5.28 -21.16
C LEU A 166 -2.16 3.96 -21.92
N MET A 167 -1.04 3.64 -22.54
CA MET A 167 -0.84 2.42 -23.34
C MET A 167 0.25 1.57 -22.70
N HIS A 168 0.10 0.24 -22.79
CA HIS A 168 1.15 -0.65 -22.35
C HIS A 168 2.39 -0.52 -23.25
N ILE A 169 3.58 -0.51 -22.62
CA ILE A 169 4.84 -0.27 -23.32
C ILE A 169 5.11 -1.29 -24.45
N ASP A 170 4.72 -2.55 -24.26
CA ASP A 170 4.93 -3.58 -25.30
C ASP A 170 3.96 -3.45 -26.46
N LEU A 171 2.70 -3.01 -26.20
CA LEU A 171 1.76 -2.69 -27.27
C LEU A 171 2.24 -1.50 -28.08
N ALA A 172 2.76 -0.46 -27.41
CA ALA A 172 3.36 0.69 -28.08
C ALA A 172 4.57 0.32 -28.93
N LYS A 173 5.49 -0.49 -28.39
CA LYS A 173 6.66 -1.00 -29.14
C LYS A 173 6.27 -1.83 -30.36
N LYS A 174 5.30 -2.75 -30.24
CA LYS A 174 4.83 -3.58 -31.34
C LYS A 174 4.34 -2.74 -32.53
N ASN A 175 3.68 -1.64 -32.24
CA ASN A 175 3.07 -0.76 -33.23
C ASN A 175 3.92 0.48 -33.58
N ASN A 176 5.16 0.57 -33.08
CA ASN A 176 6.06 1.72 -33.25
C ASN A 176 5.44 3.06 -32.80
N LEU A 177 4.63 3.01 -31.73
CA LEU A 177 3.97 4.16 -31.12
C LEU A 177 4.78 4.70 -29.94
N LYS A 178 4.67 5.99 -29.68
CA LYS A 178 5.34 6.71 -28.60
C LYS A 178 4.43 7.74 -27.95
N LEU A 179 4.90 8.30 -26.86
CA LEU A 179 4.23 9.37 -26.14
C LEU A 179 3.87 10.54 -27.09
N GLY A 180 2.64 11.03 -27.01
CA GLY A 180 2.10 12.12 -27.82
C GLY A 180 1.51 11.68 -29.16
N ASP A 181 1.72 10.43 -29.60
CA ASP A 181 1.11 9.93 -30.84
C ASP A 181 -0.41 9.82 -30.71
N LYS A 182 -1.12 10.06 -31.80
CA LYS A 182 -2.56 9.94 -31.90
C LYS A 182 -2.96 8.67 -32.62
N ILE A 183 -3.91 7.96 -32.04
CA ILE A 183 -4.49 6.75 -32.63
C ILE A 183 -6.02 6.86 -32.65
N LYS A 184 -6.66 6.01 -33.45
CA LYS A 184 -8.13 5.94 -33.51
C LYS A 184 -8.61 4.64 -32.89
N LEU A 185 -9.61 4.77 -32.02
CA LEU A 185 -10.36 3.67 -31.40
C LEU A 185 -11.73 3.59 -32.06
N LYS A 186 -12.17 2.41 -32.44
CA LYS A 186 -13.48 2.19 -33.04
C LYS A 186 -14.31 1.27 -32.16
N SER A 187 -15.60 1.55 -32.05
CA SER A 187 -16.55 0.66 -31.35
C SER A 187 -16.50 -0.75 -31.93
N ASN A 188 -16.41 -1.77 -31.07
CA ASN A 188 -16.58 -3.15 -31.50
C ASN A 188 -18.06 -3.49 -31.52
N LEU A 189 -18.60 -3.87 -32.69
CA LEU A 189 -20.03 -4.18 -32.90
C LEU A 189 -20.41 -5.57 -32.38
N PHE A 190 -19.41 -6.43 -32.10
CA PHE A 190 -19.64 -7.79 -31.62
C PHE A 190 -19.56 -7.89 -30.10
N ASP A 191 -19.17 -6.81 -29.43
CA ASP A 191 -19.15 -6.81 -27.97
C ASP A 191 -20.58 -6.74 -27.38
N ALA A 192 -20.88 -7.69 -26.50
CA ALA A 192 -22.20 -7.81 -25.90
C ALA A 192 -22.63 -6.57 -25.08
N ASP A 193 -21.64 -5.83 -24.51
CA ASP A 193 -21.92 -4.61 -23.73
C ASP A 193 -22.18 -3.39 -24.62
N ASN A 194 -21.92 -3.47 -25.92
CA ASN A 194 -22.33 -2.46 -26.90
C ASN A 194 -23.81 -2.59 -27.26
N GLU A 195 -24.69 -2.57 -26.25
CA GLU A 195 -26.13 -2.80 -26.41
C GLU A 195 -26.83 -1.81 -27.36
N LYS A 196 -26.27 -0.62 -27.53
CA LYS A 196 -26.78 0.40 -28.44
C LYS A 196 -26.36 0.20 -29.90
N GLY A 197 -25.48 -0.77 -30.17
CA GLY A 197 -24.89 -0.94 -31.50
C GLY A 197 -24.09 0.29 -31.95
N ALA A 198 -23.45 0.97 -31.00
CA ALA A 198 -22.64 2.16 -31.31
C ALA A 198 -21.53 1.82 -32.31
N ASN A 199 -21.29 2.70 -33.29
CA ASN A 199 -20.27 2.57 -34.31
C ASN A 199 -19.41 3.85 -34.38
N GLU A 200 -18.97 4.28 -33.21
CA GLU A 200 -18.19 5.50 -33.00
C GLU A 200 -16.72 5.28 -33.35
N THR A 201 -16.07 6.34 -33.79
CA THR A 201 -14.60 6.41 -33.95
C THR A 201 -14.10 7.58 -33.11
N VAL A 202 -13.22 7.30 -32.16
CA VAL A 202 -12.67 8.30 -31.23
C VAL A 202 -11.17 8.40 -31.46
N GLU A 203 -10.66 9.60 -31.80
CA GLU A 203 -9.23 9.87 -31.84
C GLU A 203 -8.73 10.16 -30.43
N VAL A 204 -7.67 9.49 -30.01
CA VAL A 204 -7.07 9.60 -28.68
C VAL A 204 -5.56 9.82 -28.79
N GLU A 205 -4.99 10.50 -27.81
CA GLU A 205 -3.55 10.76 -27.72
C GLU A 205 -2.93 9.96 -26.57
N ILE A 206 -1.76 9.39 -26.80
CA ILE A 206 -0.98 8.66 -25.79
C ILE A 206 -0.37 9.66 -24.81
N LYS A 207 -0.96 9.77 -23.61
CA LYS A 207 -0.49 10.64 -22.51
C LYS A 207 0.60 9.97 -21.65
N GLY A 208 0.63 8.63 -21.62
CA GLY A 208 1.63 7.90 -20.87
C GLY A 208 1.77 6.45 -21.30
N LEU A 209 2.89 5.88 -20.90
CA LEU A 209 3.21 4.47 -21.09
C LEU A 209 3.35 3.77 -19.75
N PHE A 210 2.73 2.60 -19.62
CA PHE A 210 2.81 1.80 -18.41
C PHE A 210 3.30 0.38 -18.70
N ASP A 211 3.75 -0.30 -17.67
CA ASP A 211 4.20 -1.69 -17.67
C ASP A 211 3.41 -2.51 -16.62
N GLY A 212 3.28 -3.80 -16.86
CA GLY A 212 2.62 -4.75 -15.99
C GLY A 212 2.20 -6.00 -16.75
N HIS A 213 2.44 -7.19 -16.18
CA HIS A 213 2.18 -8.46 -16.85
C HIS A 213 1.26 -9.35 -16.06
N ASN A 214 0.46 -10.15 -16.75
CA ASN A 214 -0.33 -11.20 -16.12
C ASN A 214 0.61 -12.25 -15.47
N ASN A 215 0.25 -12.69 -14.28
CA ASN A 215 1.03 -13.72 -13.56
C ASN A 215 0.73 -15.15 -14.01
N SER A 216 -0.32 -15.35 -14.80
CA SER A 216 -0.71 -16.63 -15.36
C SER A 216 -1.10 -16.49 -16.82
N ASN A 217 -1.15 -17.62 -17.54
CA ASN A 217 -1.66 -17.66 -18.87
C ASN A 217 -3.15 -17.32 -18.90
N VAL A 218 -3.54 -16.41 -19.79
CA VAL A 218 -4.91 -16.03 -20.05
C VAL A 218 -5.42 -16.70 -21.33
N SER A 219 -6.74 -16.85 -21.43
CA SER A 219 -7.36 -17.56 -22.55
C SER A 219 -7.70 -16.64 -23.71
N SER A 220 -7.86 -15.35 -23.46
CA SER A 220 -8.29 -14.35 -24.44
C SER A 220 -7.27 -13.24 -24.53
N ALA A 221 -7.00 -12.77 -25.75
CA ALA A 221 -6.06 -11.67 -25.96
C ALA A 221 -6.51 -10.37 -25.26
N GLN A 222 -7.81 -10.14 -25.07
CA GLN A 222 -8.36 -8.99 -24.37
C GLN A 222 -8.08 -9.02 -22.85
N GLU A 223 -7.75 -10.18 -22.29
CA GLU A 223 -7.40 -10.34 -20.88
C GLU A 223 -5.92 -10.05 -20.59
N LEU A 224 -5.09 -9.95 -21.65
CA LEU A 224 -3.70 -9.55 -21.52
C LEU A 224 -3.61 -8.09 -21.05
N TYR A 225 -2.78 -7.85 -20.05
CA TYR A 225 -2.54 -6.49 -19.58
C TYR A 225 -1.91 -5.61 -20.64
N GLU A 226 -1.14 -6.22 -21.54
CA GLU A 226 -0.54 -5.58 -22.72
C GLU A 226 -1.60 -5.01 -23.67
N ASN A 227 -2.80 -5.56 -23.71
CA ASN A 227 -3.93 -5.13 -24.54
C ASN A 227 -4.94 -4.27 -23.77
N THR A 228 -4.54 -3.70 -22.62
CA THR A 228 -5.37 -2.75 -21.86
C THR A 228 -4.93 -1.33 -22.16
N LEU A 229 -5.88 -0.46 -22.44
CA LEU A 229 -5.70 0.98 -22.48
C LEU A 229 -6.42 1.58 -21.27
N ILE A 230 -5.73 2.42 -20.50
CA ILE A 230 -6.36 3.23 -19.46
C ILE A 230 -6.73 4.57 -20.08
N THR A 231 -7.96 5.02 -19.91
CA THR A 231 -8.43 6.25 -20.56
C THR A 231 -9.28 7.10 -19.61
N ASP A 232 -9.65 8.29 -20.05
CA ASP A 232 -10.64 9.12 -19.38
C ASP A 232 -12.06 8.52 -19.51
N ILE A 233 -12.95 8.92 -18.62
CA ILE A 233 -14.35 8.43 -18.53
C ILE A 233 -15.11 8.67 -19.84
N ASP A 234 -14.97 9.86 -20.42
CA ASP A 234 -15.71 10.28 -21.60
C ASP A 234 -15.36 9.41 -22.83
N THR A 235 -14.07 9.13 -23.01
CA THR A 235 -13.58 8.25 -24.08
C THR A 235 -14.14 6.83 -23.93
N ALA A 236 -14.07 6.23 -22.71
CA ALA A 236 -14.60 4.89 -22.46
C ALA A 236 -16.13 4.81 -22.64
N ALA A 237 -16.87 5.87 -22.32
CA ALA A 237 -18.31 5.95 -22.51
C ALA A 237 -18.68 6.09 -23.99
N LYS A 238 -17.96 6.93 -24.73
CA LYS A 238 -18.22 7.24 -26.15
C LYS A 238 -18.19 6.01 -27.06
N VAL A 239 -17.25 5.09 -26.85
CA VAL A 239 -17.15 3.89 -27.67
C VAL A 239 -18.39 3.00 -27.63
N TYR A 240 -19.28 3.20 -26.65
CA TYR A 240 -20.59 2.56 -26.56
C TYR A 240 -21.76 3.55 -26.78
N GLY A 241 -21.50 4.71 -27.38
CA GLY A 241 -22.51 5.72 -27.64
C GLY A 241 -23.12 6.31 -26.38
N ASN A 242 -22.39 6.35 -25.28
CA ASN A 242 -22.77 6.92 -24.01
C ASN A 242 -22.05 8.24 -23.73
N THR A 243 -22.64 9.03 -22.85
CA THR A 243 -21.98 10.13 -22.15
C THR A 243 -21.66 9.69 -20.73
N GLU A 244 -20.91 10.49 -19.99
CA GLU A 244 -20.62 10.24 -18.57
C GLU A 244 -21.90 10.04 -17.74
N ASP A 245 -22.98 10.78 -18.03
CA ASP A 245 -24.26 10.69 -17.31
C ASP A 245 -25.08 9.45 -17.66
N THR A 246 -24.96 8.94 -18.90
CA THR A 246 -25.73 7.77 -19.38
C THR A 246 -24.98 6.47 -19.26
N ALA A 247 -23.67 6.51 -19.07
CA ALA A 247 -22.84 5.34 -18.90
C ALA A 247 -23.16 4.59 -17.61
N VAL A 248 -22.87 3.30 -17.62
CA VAL A 248 -22.86 2.45 -16.43
C VAL A 248 -21.42 2.21 -16.00
N TYR A 249 -21.22 2.19 -14.69
CA TYR A 249 -19.90 2.07 -14.11
C TYR A 249 -19.66 0.65 -13.62
N GLN A 250 -18.43 0.18 -13.76
CA GLN A 250 -17.96 -1.09 -13.26
C GLN A 250 -17.98 -1.12 -11.74
N ASP A 251 -17.39 -0.12 -11.15
CA ASP A 251 -17.29 0.12 -9.71
C ASP A 251 -16.92 1.58 -9.42
N ALA A 252 -16.98 1.95 -8.14
CA ALA A 252 -16.45 3.22 -7.66
C ALA A 252 -15.84 3.04 -6.28
N THR A 253 -14.60 3.50 -6.11
CA THR A 253 -13.87 3.46 -4.84
C THR A 253 -13.85 4.84 -4.22
N PHE A 254 -14.21 4.94 -2.95
CA PHE A 254 -14.31 6.17 -2.18
C PHE A 254 -13.25 6.20 -1.09
N PHE A 255 -12.53 7.31 -1.00
CA PHE A 255 -11.45 7.51 -0.04
C PHE A 255 -11.93 8.36 1.13
N VAL A 256 -11.70 7.86 2.35
CA VAL A 256 -12.19 8.44 3.61
C VAL A 256 -11.16 9.35 4.24
N LYS A 257 -11.59 10.50 4.79
CA LYS A 257 -10.73 11.46 5.48
C LYS A 257 -10.17 10.91 6.79
N GLY A 258 -8.85 10.92 6.92
CA GLY A 258 -8.13 10.59 8.17
C GLY A 258 -8.35 9.16 8.66
N ASN A 259 -8.17 8.94 9.96
CA ASN A 259 -8.33 7.63 10.61
C ASN A 259 -9.76 7.40 11.13
N LYS A 260 -10.77 7.74 10.34
CA LYS A 260 -12.17 7.53 10.72
C LYS A 260 -12.55 6.05 10.61
N ASN A 261 -13.51 5.65 11.43
CA ASN A 261 -14.03 4.28 11.40
C ASN A 261 -14.85 4.05 10.12
N ILE A 262 -14.30 3.29 9.19
CA ILE A 262 -14.91 2.99 7.88
C ILE A 262 -16.25 2.27 8.05
N ASP A 263 -16.40 1.38 9.06
CA ASP A 263 -17.67 0.67 9.29
C ASP A 263 -18.80 1.63 9.63
N LYS A 264 -18.52 2.65 10.45
CA LYS A 264 -19.49 3.68 10.77
C LYS A 264 -19.87 4.50 9.53
N ILE A 265 -18.87 4.88 8.72
CA ILE A 265 -19.10 5.65 7.50
C ILE A 265 -19.93 4.83 6.50
N ILE A 266 -19.62 3.56 6.29
CA ILE A 266 -20.42 2.66 5.44
C ILE A 266 -21.86 2.60 5.95
N SER A 267 -22.09 2.39 7.25
CA SER A 267 -23.42 2.39 7.84
C SER A 267 -24.18 3.72 7.67
N ASP A 268 -23.50 4.85 7.68
CA ASP A 268 -24.12 6.15 7.44
C ASP A 268 -24.44 6.37 5.96
N ILE A 269 -23.60 5.89 5.05
CA ILE A 269 -23.82 5.91 3.60
C ILE A 269 -24.98 5.01 3.21
N GLU A 270 -25.13 3.84 3.83
CA GLU A 270 -26.26 2.91 3.58
C GLU A 270 -27.63 3.51 3.92
N LYS A 271 -27.69 4.63 4.65
CA LYS A 271 -28.92 5.38 4.92
C LYS A 271 -29.30 6.36 3.79
N LEU A 272 -28.40 6.60 2.82
CA LEU A 272 -28.71 7.45 1.68
C LEU A 272 -29.81 6.83 0.81
N ASP A 273 -30.58 7.69 0.15
CA ASP A 273 -31.61 7.28 -0.81
C ASP A 273 -31.01 6.71 -2.09
N ILE A 274 -30.50 5.49 -1.97
CA ILE A 274 -29.90 4.66 -3.01
C ILE A 274 -30.55 3.27 -2.94
N ASN A 275 -30.74 2.62 -4.08
CA ASN A 275 -31.31 1.29 -4.11
C ASN A 275 -30.26 0.23 -3.71
N TRP A 276 -30.01 0.09 -2.43
CA TRP A 276 -29.01 -0.83 -1.86
C TRP A 276 -29.28 -2.32 -2.14
N LYS A 277 -30.47 -2.69 -2.62
CA LYS A 277 -30.69 -4.05 -3.12
C LYS A 277 -29.82 -4.36 -4.33
N LYS A 278 -29.46 -3.35 -5.14
CA LYS A 278 -28.65 -3.50 -6.37
C LYS A 278 -27.15 -3.40 -6.14
N TYR A 279 -26.70 -2.89 -5.00
CA TYR A 279 -25.31 -2.55 -4.75
C TYR A 279 -24.82 -3.10 -3.41
N THR A 280 -23.51 -3.22 -3.28
CA THR A 280 -22.83 -3.61 -2.04
C THR A 280 -21.64 -2.67 -1.83
N LEU A 281 -21.41 -2.27 -0.58
CA LEU A 281 -20.21 -1.55 -0.18
C LEU A 281 -19.22 -2.55 0.42
N VAL A 282 -18.02 -2.60 -0.14
CA VAL A 282 -16.96 -3.51 0.28
C VAL A 282 -15.76 -2.68 0.71
N LYS A 283 -15.24 -2.92 1.92
CA LYS A 283 -13.99 -2.27 2.33
C LYS A 283 -12.88 -2.69 1.37
N SER A 284 -12.12 -1.75 0.85
CA SER A 284 -11.00 -2.07 -0.05
C SER A 284 -9.97 -2.98 0.64
N SER A 285 -9.78 -2.83 1.94
CA SER A 285 -8.93 -3.71 2.74
C SER A 285 -9.38 -5.17 2.74
N SER A 286 -10.68 -5.45 2.57
CA SER A 286 -11.21 -6.82 2.49
C SER A 286 -10.79 -7.53 1.20
N ASN A 287 -10.49 -6.78 0.15
CA ASN A 287 -9.98 -7.31 -1.11
C ASN A 287 -8.48 -7.63 -1.05
N TYR A 288 -7.79 -7.21 0.04
CA TYR A 288 -6.35 -7.41 0.24
C TYR A 288 -6.05 -8.00 1.63
N PRO A 289 -6.61 -9.17 2.01
CA PRO A 289 -6.45 -9.75 3.35
C PRO A 289 -4.98 -10.07 3.67
N LEU A 290 -4.19 -10.45 2.68
CA LEU A 290 -2.76 -10.74 2.84
C LEU A 290 -1.94 -9.49 3.13
N LEU A 291 -2.34 -8.33 2.59
CA LEU A 291 -1.73 -7.04 2.91
C LEU A 291 -1.95 -6.70 4.39
N GLN A 292 -3.19 -6.80 4.88
CA GLN A 292 -3.49 -6.56 6.30
C GLN A 292 -2.76 -7.54 7.21
N GLN A 293 -2.73 -8.82 6.86
CA GLN A 293 -2.01 -9.84 7.62
C GLN A 293 -0.50 -9.54 7.66
N SER A 294 0.10 -9.13 6.56
CA SER A 294 1.53 -8.79 6.49
C SER A 294 1.86 -7.56 7.34
N ILE A 295 1.06 -6.50 7.23
CA ILE A 295 1.22 -5.29 8.06
C ILE A 295 1.07 -5.65 9.55
N SER A 296 0.01 -6.36 9.94
CA SER A 296 -0.22 -6.77 11.32
C SER A 296 0.87 -7.71 11.84
N GLY A 297 1.42 -8.56 10.98
CA GLY A 297 2.56 -9.44 11.26
C GLY A 297 3.83 -8.65 11.61
N ILE A 298 4.15 -7.60 10.84
CA ILE A 298 5.31 -6.73 11.11
C ILE A 298 5.13 -6.00 12.45
N TYR A 299 3.92 -5.45 12.72
CA TYR A 299 3.63 -4.82 14.00
C TYR A 299 3.77 -5.78 15.17
N SER A 300 3.22 -6.99 15.05
CA SER A 300 3.32 -8.02 16.07
C SER A 300 4.77 -8.40 16.35
N MET A 301 5.58 -8.58 15.30
CA MET A 301 7.01 -8.88 15.42
C MET A 301 7.77 -7.72 16.09
N ALA A 302 7.56 -6.48 15.65
CA ALA A 302 8.19 -5.30 16.23
C ALA A 302 7.82 -5.12 17.73
N ASN A 303 6.56 -5.33 18.09
CA ASN A 303 6.13 -5.29 19.50
C ASN A 303 6.77 -6.40 20.34
N LYS A 304 6.84 -7.62 19.82
CA LYS A 304 7.49 -8.75 20.55
C LYS A 304 8.98 -8.48 20.75
N LEU A 305 9.66 -7.96 19.73
CA LEU A 305 11.07 -7.56 19.84
C LEU A 305 11.26 -6.43 20.86
N PHE A 306 10.40 -5.43 20.85
CA PHE A 306 10.45 -4.31 21.79
C PHE A 306 10.25 -4.78 23.25
N ILE A 307 9.17 -5.53 23.51
CA ILE A 307 8.87 -6.04 24.86
C ILE A 307 9.96 -7.01 25.31
N GLY A 308 10.37 -7.93 24.44
CA GLY A 308 11.44 -8.89 24.73
C GLY A 308 12.77 -8.20 25.05
N SER A 309 13.14 -7.15 24.31
CA SER A 309 14.36 -6.37 24.58
C SER A 309 14.30 -5.63 25.91
N LEU A 310 13.15 -5.08 26.28
CA LEU A 310 12.96 -4.42 27.59
C LEU A 310 13.07 -5.40 28.77
N ILE A 311 12.43 -6.58 28.66
CA ILE A 311 12.51 -7.63 29.69
C ILE A 311 13.96 -8.09 29.84
N PHE A 312 14.63 -8.40 28.72
CA PHE A 312 16.02 -8.83 28.73
C PHE A 312 16.97 -7.76 29.28
N ALA A 313 16.75 -6.50 28.92
CA ALA A 313 17.49 -5.36 29.47
C ALA A 313 17.30 -5.26 30.99
N GLY A 314 16.07 -5.39 31.50
CA GLY A 314 15.75 -5.36 32.93
C GLY A 314 16.48 -6.47 33.70
N ILE A 315 16.44 -7.71 33.19
CA ILE A 315 17.15 -8.85 33.78
C ILE A 315 18.66 -8.59 33.78
N THR A 316 19.21 -8.18 32.66
CA THR A 316 20.66 -7.98 32.50
C THR A 316 21.17 -6.87 33.41
N VAL A 317 20.48 -5.72 33.47
CA VAL A 317 20.84 -4.60 34.34
C VAL A 317 20.74 -5.03 35.84
N SER A 318 19.71 -5.79 36.21
CA SER A 318 19.56 -6.31 37.58
C SER A 318 20.70 -7.24 37.95
N LEU A 319 21.09 -8.17 37.07
CA LEU A 319 22.24 -9.07 37.31
C LEU A 319 23.56 -8.30 37.40
N LEU A 320 23.76 -7.31 36.51
CA LEU A 320 24.97 -6.48 36.56
C LEU A 320 25.05 -5.69 37.87
N LEU A 321 23.95 -5.08 38.34
CA LEU A 321 23.91 -4.39 39.64
C LEU A 321 24.21 -5.36 40.76
N PHE A 322 23.62 -6.54 40.79
CA PHE A 322 23.85 -7.56 41.78
C PHE A 322 25.32 -7.98 41.84
N LEU A 323 25.92 -8.32 40.69
CA LEU A 323 27.33 -8.67 40.60
C LEU A 323 28.25 -7.51 41.02
N TRP A 324 27.89 -6.31 40.66
CA TRP A 324 28.65 -5.10 41.00
C TRP A 324 28.63 -4.81 42.48
N MET A 325 27.46 -4.89 43.12
CA MET A 325 27.32 -4.73 44.57
C MET A 325 28.08 -5.85 45.33
N ASN A 326 27.99 -7.09 44.83
CA ASN A 326 28.68 -8.23 45.43
C ASN A 326 30.21 -8.10 45.39
N ALA A 327 30.76 -7.57 44.31
CA ALA A 327 32.20 -7.30 44.16
C ALA A 327 32.72 -6.19 45.07
N ARG A 328 31.80 -5.37 45.64
CA ARG A 328 32.14 -4.22 46.48
C ARG A 328 31.70 -4.37 47.93
N LYS A 329 31.45 -5.62 48.39
CA LYS A 329 30.99 -5.90 49.79
C LYS A 329 31.83 -5.23 50.85
N ARG A 330 33.17 -5.22 50.68
CA ARG A 330 34.08 -4.58 51.62
C ARG A 330 33.88 -3.07 51.70
N GLU A 331 33.75 -2.39 50.58
CA GLU A 331 33.49 -0.95 50.50
C GLU A 331 32.12 -0.61 51.15
N ILE A 332 31.10 -1.43 50.87
CA ILE A 332 29.78 -1.29 51.47
C ILE A 332 29.83 -1.43 52.99
N ALA A 333 30.57 -2.42 53.50
CA ALA A 333 30.77 -2.64 54.93
C ALA A 333 31.44 -1.43 55.61
N ILE A 334 32.48 -0.84 54.97
CA ILE A 334 33.13 0.37 55.45
C ILE A 334 32.15 1.56 55.48
N PHE A 335 31.33 1.75 54.46
CA PHE A 335 30.32 2.83 54.47
C PHE A 335 29.29 2.64 55.56
N LEU A 336 28.85 1.40 55.78
CA LEU A 336 27.91 1.10 56.89
C LEU A 336 28.52 1.33 58.27
N SER A 337 29.81 1.00 58.46
CA SER A 337 30.51 1.27 59.77
C SER A 337 30.73 2.76 60.00
N LEU A 338 30.78 3.57 58.95
CA LEU A 338 30.82 5.04 59.02
C LEU A 338 29.42 5.69 59.21
N GLY A 339 28.37 4.87 59.43
CA GLY A 339 27.02 5.34 59.66
C GLY A 339 26.26 5.80 58.41
N ILE A 340 26.74 5.50 57.21
CA ILE A 340 26.07 5.84 55.94
C ILE A 340 24.86 4.90 55.76
N SER A 341 23.67 5.45 55.57
CA SER A 341 22.46 4.66 55.43
C SER A 341 22.46 3.82 54.12
N LYS A 342 21.84 2.62 54.18
CA LYS A 342 21.70 1.71 53.03
C LYS A 342 21.13 2.39 51.78
N ILE A 343 20.15 3.29 51.95
CA ILE A 343 19.53 4.06 50.85
C ILE A 343 20.54 4.98 50.16
N LYS A 344 21.42 5.62 50.94
CA LYS A 344 22.48 6.47 50.38
C LYS A 344 23.50 5.65 49.57
N ILE A 345 23.87 4.48 50.06
CA ILE A 345 24.77 3.56 49.38
C ILE A 345 24.14 3.08 48.07
N PHE A 346 22.87 2.65 48.11
CA PHE A 346 22.11 2.26 46.90
C PHE A 346 22.02 3.43 45.92
N GLY A 347 21.69 4.61 46.35
CA GLY A 347 21.64 5.82 45.52
C GLY A 347 22.96 6.10 44.79
N GLN A 348 24.11 5.84 45.44
CA GLN A 348 25.43 5.99 44.79
C GLN A 348 25.55 5.02 43.60
N PHE A 349 25.15 3.75 43.73
CA PHE A 349 25.18 2.78 42.60
C PHE A 349 24.22 3.18 41.49
N VAL A 350 23.07 3.73 41.80
CA VAL A 350 22.13 4.26 40.82
C VAL A 350 22.76 5.42 40.04
N PHE A 351 23.44 6.35 40.70
CA PHE A 351 24.14 7.43 39.99
C PHE A 351 25.31 6.93 39.16
N GLU A 352 26.06 5.94 39.59
CA GLU A 352 27.12 5.30 38.81
C GLU A 352 26.53 4.70 37.51
N LEU A 353 25.38 4.01 37.62
CA LEU A 353 24.67 3.45 36.45
C LEU A 353 24.15 4.56 35.53
N LEU A 354 23.59 5.65 36.08
CA LEU A 354 23.12 6.77 35.28
C LEU A 354 24.24 7.43 34.44
N PHE A 355 25.42 7.62 35.03
CA PHE A 355 26.57 8.19 34.34
C PHE A 355 27.05 7.31 33.18
N ILE A 356 26.86 5.99 33.27
CA ILE A 356 27.21 5.04 32.21
C ILE A 356 26.08 4.97 31.17
N SER A 357 24.81 5.01 31.61
CA SER A 357 23.67 4.83 30.72
C SER A 357 23.39 6.02 29.81
N ILE A 358 23.64 7.27 30.27
CA ILE A 358 23.41 8.47 29.44
C ILE A 358 24.21 8.42 28.14
N PRO A 359 25.55 8.26 28.15
CA PRO A 359 26.31 8.15 26.88
C PRO A 359 25.93 6.90 26.07
N ALA A 360 25.54 5.79 26.72
CA ALA A 360 25.06 4.59 26.05
C ALA A 360 23.75 4.87 25.30
N PHE A 361 22.77 5.57 25.89
CA PHE A 361 21.52 5.95 25.23
C PHE A 361 21.74 6.91 24.06
N ILE A 362 22.63 7.88 24.20
CA ILE A 362 23.00 8.78 23.11
C ILE A 362 23.60 7.98 21.93
N GLY A 363 24.56 7.09 22.22
CA GLY A 363 25.16 6.22 21.20
C GLY A 363 24.14 5.29 20.56
N SER A 364 23.23 4.70 21.35
CA SER A 364 22.19 3.81 20.83
C SER A 364 21.18 4.51 19.92
N TYR A 365 20.88 5.78 20.19
CA TYR A 365 20.02 6.58 19.31
C TYR A 365 20.62 6.72 17.92
N PHE A 366 21.89 7.09 17.79
CA PHE A 366 22.55 7.20 16.50
C PHE A 366 22.65 5.84 15.78
N LEU A 367 23.03 4.79 16.49
CA LEU A 367 23.10 3.45 15.92
C LEU A 367 21.72 2.94 15.46
N ALA A 368 20.68 3.14 16.26
CA ALA A 368 19.33 2.73 15.94
C ALA A 368 18.75 3.50 14.75
N THR A 369 18.99 4.80 14.66
CA THR A 369 18.53 5.60 13.52
C THR A 369 19.18 5.13 12.23
N TYR A 370 20.49 4.87 12.24
CA TYR A 370 21.20 4.37 11.06
C TYR A 370 20.74 2.96 10.64
N THR A 371 20.74 2.02 11.57
CA THR A 371 20.35 0.61 11.29
C THR A 371 18.86 0.45 11.07
N GLY A 372 18.02 1.21 11.80
CA GLY A 372 16.57 1.17 11.69
C GLY A 372 16.07 1.62 10.32
N ASN A 373 16.66 2.66 9.75
CA ASN A 373 16.35 3.12 8.39
C ASN A 373 16.68 2.06 7.32
N ILE A 374 17.84 1.40 7.45
CA ILE A 374 18.24 0.33 6.52
C ILE A 374 17.29 -0.87 6.64
N LEU A 375 17.03 -1.34 7.85
CA LEU A 375 16.15 -2.48 8.09
C LEU A 375 14.70 -2.18 7.71
N GLY A 376 14.19 -1.00 8.07
CA GLY A 376 12.84 -0.58 7.74
C GLY A 376 12.61 -0.57 6.22
N ASN A 377 13.49 0.06 5.46
CA ASN A 377 13.40 0.12 4.00
C ASN A 377 13.52 -1.27 3.35
N THR A 378 14.42 -2.12 3.85
CA THR A 378 14.60 -3.49 3.31
C THR A 378 13.40 -4.39 3.62
N MET A 379 12.86 -4.33 4.83
CA MET A 379 11.65 -5.10 5.19
C MET A 379 10.46 -4.62 4.38
N LEU A 380 10.30 -3.32 4.21
CA LEU A 380 9.22 -2.72 3.46
C LEU A 380 9.25 -3.10 1.99
N SER A 381 10.42 -3.03 1.34
CA SER A 381 10.58 -3.41 -0.07
C SER A 381 10.23 -4.90 -0.29
N LYS A 382 10.68 -5.81 0.58
CA LYS A 382 10.34 -7.23 0.51
C LYS A 382 8.85 -7.50 0.74
N VAL A 383 8.23 -6.81 1.69
CA VAL A 383 6.78 -6.95 1.95
C VAL A 383 5.99 -6.43 0.75
N THR A 384 6.35 -5.26 0.22
CA THR A 384 5.70 -4.69 -0.96
C THR A 384 5.83 -5.62 -2.17
N GLU A 385 7.01 -6.19 -2.42
CA GLU A 385 7.24 -7.13 -3.52
C GLU A 385 6.40 -8.41 -3.36
N ASN A 386 6.37 -9.00 -2.17
CA ASN A 386 5.56 -10.19 -1.90
C ASN A 386 4.06 -9.93 -2.03
N ILE A 387 3.59 -8.77 -1.56
CA ILE A 387 2.20 -8.35 -1.67
C ILE A 387 1.83 -8.12 -3.14
N THR A 388 2.67 -7.45 -3.90
CA THR A 388 2.45 -7.24 -5.34
C THR A 388 2.31 -8.56 -6.08
N LYS A 389 3.19 -9.54 -5.80
CA LYS A 389 3.09 -10.89 -6.37
C LYS A 389 1.81 -11.64 -5.95
N GLN A 390 1.31 -11.41 -4.75
CA GLN A 390 0.10 -12.05 -4.23
C GLN A 390 -1.19 -11.39 -4.74
N ILE A 391 -1.22 -10.05 -4.79
CA ILE A 391 -2.35 -9.30 -5.36
C ILE A 391 -2.51 -9.67 -6.84
N ALA A 392 -1.41 -9.73 -7.57
CA ALA A 392 -1.41 -10.17 -8.95
C ALA A 392 -1.93 -11.62 -9.14
N LYS A 393 -1.81 -12.49 -8.11
CA LYS A 393 -2.43 -13.84 -8.11
C LYS A 393 -3.92 -13.86 -7.75
N GLN A 394 -4.44 -12.88 -7.02
CA GLN A 394 -5.84 -12.82 -6.60
C GLN A 394 -6.74 -12.05 -7.58
N SER A 395 -6.14 -11.24 -8.45
CA SER A 395 -6.88 -10.48 -9.48
C SER A 395 -7.22 -11.33 -10.74
N MET A 396 -7.01 -12.62 -10.63
CA MET A 396 -7.44 -13.67 -11.57
C MET A 396 -8.62 -14.43 -11.01
#